data_91f988bcd66116df416cd51a75ea57ae
#
_entry.id   91f988bcd66116df416cd51a75ea57ae
#
_cell.length_a   1.000
_cell.length_b   1.000
_cell.length_c   1.000
_cell.angle_alpha   90.00
_cell.angle_beta   90.00
_cell.angle_gamma   90.00
#
_symmetry.space_group_name_H-M   'P 1'
#
loop_
_entity.id
_entity.type
_entity.pdbx_description
1 polymer ?
#
loop_
_entity_poly.entity_id
_entity_poly.type
_entity_poly.pdbx_seq_one_letter_code
_entity_poly.pdbx_strand_id
1 'polypeptide(L)'
;MVLRSYKKGEGAEFTAGAQPYTAWFHFPLSTSFTFEKVSPLLTKVHIVFQELNENASLGEIIIFDGPSSAGSPVALTSPSDPSISISHHSSCNSILDWNIDPPIKTKFGLGVSVKVNFKGNGKVLFSSVGAEFNLVE
;
A
#
# COMPACT_ATOMS: atom_id res chain seq x y z
N MET A 1 16.98 -15.71 -4.63
CA MET A 1 15.97 -15.36 -3.59
C MET A 1 14.65 -16.04 -3.90
N VAL A 2 14.07 -16.70 -2.94
CA VAL A 2 12.74 -17.30 -3.10
C VAL A 2 11.74 -16.50 -2.28
N LEU A 3 10.70 -16.00 -2.96
CA LEU A 3 9.57 -15.36 -2.32
C LEU A 3 8.37 -16.30 -2.45
N ARG A 4 7.78 -16.66 -1.34
CA ARG A 4 6.59 -17.53 -1.31
C ARG A 4 5.36 -16.71 -0.91
N SER A 5 4.24 -17.00 -1.55
CA SER A 5 2.98 -16.36 -1.21
C SER A 5 1.94 -17.41 -0.85
N TYR A 6 1.15 -17.11 0.17
CA TYR A 6 0.04 -17.93 0.61
C TYR A 6 -1.21 -17.08 0.70
N LYS A 7 -2.30 -17.55 0.11
CA LYS A 7 -3.60 -16.92 0.28
C LYS A 7 -4.28 -17.54 1.49
N LYS A 8 -4.67 -16.69 2.43
CA LYS A 8 -5.42 -17.09 3.61
C LYS A 8 -6.74 -16.33 3.65
N GLY A 9 -7.68 -16.76 4.48
CA GLY A 9 -8.95 -16.07 4.65
C GLY A 9 -8.77 -14.59 5.06
N GLU A 10 -7.73 -14.29 5.82
CA GLU A 10 -7.40 -12.95 6.28
C GLU A 10 -6.53 -12.13 5.33
N GLY A 11 -6.08 -12.70 4.22
CA GLY A 11 -5.27 -11.99 3.24
C GLY A 11 -4.21 -12.84 2.56
N ALA A 12 -3.19 -12.18 2.02
CA ALA A 12 -2.06 -12.82 1.35
C ALA A 12 -0.79 -12.68 2.17
N GLU A 13 -0.19 -13.80 2.54
CA GLU A 13 1.06 -13.85 3.29
C GLU A 13 2.24 -14.07 2.34
N PHE A 14 3.31 -13.33 2.57
CA PHE A 14 4.56 -13.45 1.80
C PHE A 14 5.71 -13.73 2.75
N THR A 15 6.51 -14.73 2.42
CA THR A 15 7.69 -15.12 3.20
C THR A 15 8.94 -15.03 2.33
N ALA A 16 9.92 -14.27 2.78
CA ALA A 16 11.22 -14.18 2.11
C ALA A 16 12.13 -15.35 2.48
N GLY A 17 13.13 -15.60 1.63
CA GLY A 17 14.16 -16.58 1.92
C GLY A 17 15.18 -16.08 2.93
N ALA A 18 16.29 -16.81 3.07
CA ALA A 18 17.31 -16.55 4.09
C ALA A 18 18.13 -15.28 3.84
N GLN A 19 18.20 -14.79 2.61
CA GLN A 19 18.99 -13.61 2.26
C GLN A 19 18.14 -12.33 2.40
N PRO A 20 18.74 -11.19 2.78
CA PRO A 20 18.05 -9.91 2.76
C PRO A 20 17.53 -9.58 1.35
N TYR A 21 16.35 -9.01 1.28
CA TYR A 21 15.70 -8.73 0.01
C TYR A 21 14.72 -7.57 0.15
N THR A 22 14.60 -6.82 -0.93
CA THR A 22 13.59 -5.75 -1.05
C THR A 22 12.64 -6.09 -2.18
N ALA A 23 11.35 -6.07 -1.90
CA ALA A 23 10.32 -6.37 -2.90
C ALA A 23 9.29 -5.25 -2.97
N TRP A 24 8.80 -4.99 -4.17
CA TRP A 24 7.67 -4.11 -4.40
C TRP A 24 6.42 -4.95 -4.64
N PHE A 25 5.37 -4.65 -3.89
CA PHE A 25 4.05 -5.29 -4.04
C PHE A 25 3.10 -4.28 -4.67
N HIS A 26 2.48 -4.68 -5.77
CA HIS A 26 1.58 -3.80 -6.54
C HIS A 26 0.14 -4.23 -6.34
N PHE A 27 -0.69 -3.29 -5.93
CA PHE A 27 -2.11 -3.50 -5.66
C PHE A 27 -2.93 -2.64 -6.62
N PRO A 28 -3.47 -3.24 -7.70
CA PRO A 28 -4.41 -2.51 -8.55
C PRO A 28 -5.73 -2.35 -7.81
N LEU A 29 -6.29 -1.16 -7.86
CA LEU A 29 -7.55 -0.86 -7.21
C LEU A 29 -8.61 -0.57 -8.25
N SER A 30 -9.81 -1.14 -8.02
CA SER A 30 -10.95 -0.85 -8.88
C SER A 30 -11.40 0.59 -8.66
N THR A 31 -11.42 1.35 -9.74
CA THR A 31 -11.92 2.72 -9.73
C THR A 31 -12.99 2.85 -10.80
N SER A 32 -14.08 3.54 -10.47
CA SER A 32 -15.16 3.77 -11.41
C SER A 32 -14.96 5.13 -12.08
N PHE A 33 -14.74 5.12 -13.39
CA PHE A 33 -14.57 6.34 -14.18
C PHE A 33 -15.69 6.56 -15.18
N THR A 34 -16.81 5.85 -15.01
CA THR A 34 -17.84 5.76 -16.03
C THR A 34 -18.87 6.88 -16.00
N PHE A 35 -18.71 7.86 -15.13
CA PHE A 35 -19.67 8.96 -15.01
C PHE A 35 -19.18 10.18 -15.79
N GLU A 36 -19.91 10.56 -16.82
CA GLU A 36 -19.68 11.83 -17.49
C GLU A 36 -19.77 12.98 -16.47
N LYS A 37 -18.88 13.94 -16.58
CA LYS A 37 -18.82 15.15 -15.74
C LYS A 37 -18.42 14.89 -14.28
N VAL A 38 -18.10 13.66 -13.91
CA VAL A 38 -17.63 13.35 -12.55
C VAL A 38 -16.17 12.91 -12.63
N SER A 39 -15.34 13.61 -11.91
CA SER A 39 -13.91 13.28 -11.82
C SER A 39 -13.59 12.79 -10.42
N PRO A 40 -13.11 11.57 -10.26
CA PRO A 40 -12.68 11.10 -8.95
C PRO A 40 -11.37 11.75 -8.54
N LEU A 41 -11.35 12.30 -7.33
CA LEU A 41 -10.15 12.84 -6.71
C LEU A 41 -9.75 11.91 -5.58
N LEU A 42 -8.57 11.33 -5.69
CA LEU A 42 -8.03 10.47 -4.64
C LEU A 42 -7.68 11.32 -3.42
N THR A 43 -8.29 11.00 -2.29
CA THR A 43 -8.10 11.73 -1.03
C THR A 43 -7.40 10.92 0.04
N LYS A 44 -7.48 9.60 -0.01
CA LYS A 44 -6.86 8.74 1.01
C LYS A 44 -6.56 7.36 0.43
N VAL A 45 -5.44 6.80 0.86
CA VAL A 45 -5.10 5.39 0.64
C VAL A 45 -4.97 4.73 2.01
N HIS A 46 -5.52 3.52 2.15
CA HIS A 46 -5.35 2.74 3.37
C HIS A 46 -4.91 1.32 3.07
N ILE A 47 -4.07 0.80 3.95
CA ILE A 47 -3.52 -0.54 3.86
C ILE A 47 -3.66 -1.20 5.21
N VAL A 48 -4.30 -2.37 5.24
CA VAL A 48 -4.34 -3.22 6.43
C VAL A 48 -3.32 -4.34 6.23
N PHE A 49 -2.35 -4.39 7.11
CA PHE A 49 -1.23 -5.31 6.98
C PHE A 49 -0.78 -5.83 8.34
N GLN A 50 0.09 -6.82 8.33
CA GLN A 50 0.71 -7.35 9.52
C GLN A 50 2.16 -7.72 9.20
N GLU A 51 3.09 -7.15 9.95
CA GLU A 51 4.47 -7.59 9.94
C GLU A 51 4.55 -8.80 10.88
N LEU A 52 4.58 -10.01 10.29
CA LEU A 52 4.44 -11.26 11.05
C LEU A 52 5.67 -11.59 11.89
N ASN A 53 6.79 -10.96 11.60
CA ASN A 53 7.99 -10.99 12.44
C ASN A 53 8.78 -9.70 12.25
N GLU A 54 9.81 -9.52 13.06
CA GLU A 54 10.66 -8.31 13.02
C GLU A 54 11.54 -8.21 11.77
N ASN A 55 11.55 -9.25 10.93
CA ASN A 55 12.39 -9.31 9.74
C ASN A 55 11.70 -8.80 8.47
N ALA A 56 10.51 -8.24 8.60
CA ALA A 56 9.80 -7.57 7.51
C ALA A 56 9.34 -6.20 7.97
N SER A 57 9.57 -5.18 7.15
CA SER A 57 9.12 -3.82 7.43
C SER A 57 8.71 -3.12 6.14
N LEU A 58 7.68 -2.29 6.22
CA LEU A 58 7.28 -1.44 5.10
C LEU A 58 8.28 -0.29 4.97
N GLY A 59 8.79 -0.07 3.75
CA GLY A 59 9.81 0.95 3.50
C GLY A 59 9.29 2.18 2.79
N GLU A 60 8.55 2.00 1.71
CA GLU A 60 8.06 3.09 0.88
C GLU A 60 6.70 2.74 0.27
N ILE A 61 5.96 3.78 -0.10
CA ILE A 61 4.69 3.64 -0.80
C ILE A 61 4.66 4.62 -1.98
N ILE A 62 4.10 4.20 -3.11
CA ILE A 62 3.94 5.05 -4.28
C ILE A 62 2.59 4.77 -4.94
N ILE A 63 2.00 5.83 -5.51
CA ILE A 63 0.73 5.76 -6.22
C ILE A 63 0.99 5.81 -7.72
N PHE A 64 0.29 4.96 -8.46
CA PHE A 64 0.28 4.97 -9.92
C PHE A 64 -1.11 5.31 -10.43
N ASP A 65 -1.15 6.09 -11.52
CA ASP A 65 -2.36 6.34 -12.29
C ASP A 65 -2.13 5.71 -13.67
N GLY A 66 -2.67 4.50 -13.86
CA GLY A 66 -2.36 3.68 -15.01
C GLY A 66 -0.85 3.35 -15.06
N PRO A 67 -0.18 3.59 -16.18
CA PRO A 67 1.24 3.26 -16.34
C PRO A 67 2.20 4.28 -15.70
N SER A 68 1.68 5.42 -15.25
CA SER A 68 2.50 6.52 -14.78
C SER A 68 2.44 6.68 -13.27
N SER A 69 3.58 6.97 -12.67
CA SER A 69 3.65 7.33 -11.26
C SER A 69 2.93 8.67 -11.03
N ALA A 70 2.07 8.72 -10.02
CA ALA A 70 1.34 9.93 -9.63
C ALA A 70 2.08 10.74 -8.57
N GLY A 71 3.32 10.43 -8.30
CA GLY A 71 4.15 11.13 -7.34
C GLY A 71 5.41 10.37 -7.02
N SER A 72 6.24 10.97 -6.17
CA SER A 72 7.46 10.33 -5.69
C SER A 72 7.14 9.32 -4.59
N PRO A 73 7.98 8.30 -4.40
CA PRO A 73 7.82 7.41 -3.25
C PRO A 73 7.88 8.17 -1.94
N VAL A 74 7.03 7.77 -1.00
CA VAL A 74 6.99 8.34 0.35
C VAL A 74 7.54 7.32 1.33
N ALA A 75 8.50 7.74 2.15
CA ALA A 75 9.12 6.86 3.15
C ALA A 75 8.14 6.55 4.28
N LEU A 76 8.11 5.29 4.68
CA LEU A 76 7.28 4.80 5.77
C LEU A 76 8.09 4.55 7.06
N THR A 77 9.41 4.75 6.99
CA THR A 77 10.30 4.62 8.15
C THR A 77 10.39 5.96 8.89
N SER A 78 10.74 5.90 10.17
CA SER A 78 10.84 7.10 11.00
C SER A 78 12.08 7.95 10.61
N PRO A 79 11.93 9.30 10.49
CA PRO A 79 10.69 10.04 10.61
C PRO A 79 9.81 9.85 9.37
N SER A 80 8.56 9.49 9.59
CA SER A 80 7.62 9.30 8.49
C SER A 80 7.01 10.63 8.06
N ASP A 81 6.47 10.66 6.84
CA ASP A 81 5.72 11.78 6.32
C ASP A 81 4.52 12.06 7.24
N PRO A 82 4.25 13.32 7.66
CA PRO A 82 3.14 13.63 8.54
C PRO A 82 1.76 13.34 7.96
N SER A 83 1.65 13.18 6.63
CA SER A 83 0.39 12.77 6.00
C SER A 83 0.06 11.30 6.19
N ILE A 84 1.00 10.50 6.69
CA ILE A 84 0.86 9.08 6.91
C ILE A 84 0.73 8.80 8.41
N SER A 85 -0.28 8.02 8.78
CA SER A 85 -0.41 7.50 10.13
C SER A 85 -0.50 5.97 10.10
N ILE A 86 0.19 5.33 11.02
CA ILE A 86 0.12 3.88 11.20
C ILE A 86 -0.37 3.61 12.61
N SER A 87 -1.50 2.92 12.70
CA SER A 87 -2.06 2.49 13.98
C SER A 87 -1.95 0.98 14.12
N HIS A 88 -1.52 0.55 15.29
CA HIS A 88 -1.42 -0.87 15.63
C HIS A 88 -2.60 -1.27 16.49
N HIS A 89 -3.27 -2.37 16.11
CA HIS A 89 -4.43 -2.88 16.83
C HIS A 89 -4.05 -4.12 17.64
N SER A 90 -4.79 -4.36 18.72
CA SER A 90 -4.55 -5.48 19.64
C SER A 90 -4.66 -6.85 18.96
N SER A 91 -5.32 -6.94 17.81
CA SER A 91 -5.40 -8.14 16.97
C SER A 91 -4.18 -8.34 16.07
N CYS A 92 -3.11 -7.61 16.31
CA CYS A 92 -1.85 -7.65 15.56
C CYS A 92 -1.89 -7.06 14.16
N ASN A 93 -3.03 -6.60 13.68
CA ASN A 93 -3.12 -5.87 12.42
C ASN A 93 -2.69 -4.42 12.60
N SER A 94 -2.03 -3.91 11.58
CA SER A 94 -1.70 -2.48 11.49
C SER A 94 -2.49 -1.86 10.36
N ILE A 95 -2.93 -0.62 10.56
CA ILE A 95 -3.63 0.15 9.54
C ILE A 95 -2.79 1.35 9.21
N LEU A 96 -2.40 1.46 7.94
CA LEU A 96 -1.74 2.63 7.39
C LEU A 96 -2.80 3.47 6.70
N ASP A 97 -2.91 4.74 7.09
CA ASP A 97 -3.74 5.74 6.43
C ASP A 97 -2.84 6.83 5.87
N TRP A 98 -2.96 7.06 4.57
CA TRP A 98 -2.21 8.11 3.88
C TRP A 98 -3.19 9.14 3.32
N ASN A 99 -3.19 10.32 3.92
CA ASN A 99 -3.98 11.45 3.44
C ASN A 99 -3.28 12.10 2.26
N ILE A 100 -3.96 12.16 1.14
CA ILE A 100 -3.44 12.72 -0.10
C ILE A 100 -3.85 14.18 -0.19
N ASP A 101 -2.89 15.08 0.00
CA ASP A 101 -3.12 16.53 -0.04
C ASP A 101 -1.99 17.20 -0.82
N PRO A 102 -2.29 17.88 -1.94
CA PRO A 102 -3.62 18.02 -2.54
C PRO A 102 -4.14 16.71 -3.15
N PRO A 103 -5.47 16.53 -3.24
CA PRO A 103 -6.06 15.35 -3.85
C PRO A 103 -5.58 15.15 -5.30
N ILE A 104 -5.46 13.90 -5.71
CA ILE A 104 -4.96 13.54 -7.03
C ILE A 104 -6.12 13.14 -7.93
N LYS A 105 -6.21 13.78 -9.10
CA LYS A 105 -7.16 13.38 -10.13
C LYS A 105 -6.61 12.17 -10.87
N THR A 106 -7.37 11.08 -10.87
CA THR A 106 -6.98 9.85 -11.56
C THR A 106 -7.67 9.75 -12.91
N LYS A 107 -6.98 9.26 -13.92
CA LYS A 107 -7.48 9.17 -15.30
C LYS A 107 -7.61 7.75 -15.81
N PHE A 108 -6.66 6.88 -15.45
CA PHE A 108 -6.55 5.56 -16.08
C PHE A 108 -6.87 4.42 -15.12
N GLY A 109 -6.64 4.61 -13.85
CA GLY A 109 -6.86 3.59 -12.84
C GLY A 109 -5.77 3.65 -11.79
N LEU A 110 -6.19 3.43 -10.55
CA LEU A 110 -5.32 3.57 -9.40
C LEU A 110 -4.57 2.28 -9.12
N GLY A 111 -3.26 2.41 -8.92
CA GLY A 111 -2.44 1.35 -8.36
C GLY A 111 -1.65 1.88 -7.18
N VAL A 112 -1.49 1.07 -6.18
CA VAL A 112 -0.67 1.39 -5.01
C VAL A 112 0.45 0.36 -4.94
N SER A 113 1.68 0.82 -4.82
CA SER A 113 2.84 -0.05 -4.69
C SER A 113 3.51 0.18 -3.37
N VAL A 114 3.81 -0.89 -2.66
CA VAL A 114 4.44 -0.86 -1.35
C VAL A 114 5.74 -1.62 -1.40
N LYS A 115 6.81 -0.97 -0.95
CA LYS A 115 8.11 -1.59 -0.82
C LYS A 115 8.23 -2.22 0.55
N VAL A 116 8.60 -3.50 0.59
CA VAL A 116 8.85 -4.22 1.82
C VAL A 116 10.32 -4.58 1.88
N ASN A 117 10.95 -4.23 2.98
CA ASN A 117 12.33 -4.62 3.26
C ASN A 117 12.31 -5.90 4.09
N PHE A 118 12.87 -6.97 3.54
CA PHE A 118 13.00 -8.24 4.24
C PHE A 118 14.44 -8.44 4.69
N LYS A 119 14.60 -8.73 5.97
CA LYS A 119 15.77 -9.44 6.47
C LYS A 119 15.52 -10.93 6.30
N GLY A 120 16.51 -11.78 6.55
CA GLY A 120 16.34 -13.22 6.35
C GLY A 120 15.09 -13.78 7.02
N ASN A 121 14.30 -14.54 6.27
CA ASN A 121 13.05 -15.18 6.71
C ASN A 121 11.96 -14.21 7.17
N GLY A 122 11.96 -12.99 6.64
CA GLY A 122 10.90 -12.01 6.92
C GLY A 122 9.55 -12.45 6.40
N LYS A 123 8.47 -12.09 7.13
CA LYS A 123 7.09 -12.42 6.75
C LYS A 123 6.20 -11.20 6.89
N VAL A 124 5.34 -11.00 5.89
CA VAL A 124 4.34 -9.93 5.90
C VAL A 124 3.01 -10.49 5.39
N LEU A 125 1.91 -9.99 5.94
CA LEU A 125 0.56 -10.31 5.52
C LEU A 125 -0.13 -9.00 5.10
N PHE A 126 -0.69 -8.98 3.89
CA PHE A 126 -1.55 -7.89 3.45
C PHE A 126 -2.99 -8.37 3.46
N SER A 127 -3.82 -7.71 4.26
CA SER A 127 -5.24 -8.07 4.39
C SER A 127 -6.11 -7.30 3.41
N SER A 128 -5.88 -5.99 3.26
CA SER A 128 -6.61 -5.18 2.31
C SER A 128 -5.83 -3.93 1.91
N VAL A 129 -6.11 -3.45 0.72
CA VAL A 129 -5.64 -2.15 0.23
C VAL A 129 -6.85 -1.45 -0.36
N GLY A 130 -7.07 -0.21 0.02
CA GLY A 130 -8.22 0.54 -0.42
C GLY A 130 -7.91 2.02 -0.59
N ALA A 131 -8.88 2.73 -1.15
CA ALA A 131 -8.76 4.16 -1.37
C ALA A 131 -10.10 4.85 -1.21
N GLU A 132 -10.05 6.12 -0.83
CA GLU A 132 -11.22 7.00 -0.77
C GLU A 132 -11.09 8.08 -1.83
N PHE A 133 -12.20 8.39 -2.46
CA PHE A 133 -12.29 9.39 -3.51
C PHE A 133 -13.39 10.39 -3.20
N ASN A 134 -13.16 11.65 -3.56
CA ASN A 134 -14.22 12.63 -3.67
C ASN A 134 -14.60 12.74 -5.15
N LEU A 135 -15.89 12.74 -5.42
CA LEU A 135 -16.42 12.91 -6.77
C LEU A 135 -16.71 14.38 -7.00
N VAL A 136 -16.16 14.94 -8.05
CA VAL A 136 -16.29 16.34 -8.42
C VAL A 136 -16.93 16.42 -9.80
N GLU A 137 -18.05 17.11 -9.87
CA GLU A 137 -18.73 17.37 -11.14
C GLU A 137 -18.05 18.48 -11.95
#